data_1083418627eb45ec3be68854361a94dc
#
_entry.id   1083418627eb45ec3be68854361a94dc
#
_cell.length_a   1.000
_cell.length_b   1.000
_cell.length_c   1.000
_cell.angle_alpha   90.00
_cell.angle_beta   90.00
_cell.angle_gamma   90.00
#
_symmetry.space_group_name_H-M   'P 1'
#
loop_
_entity.id
_entity.type
_entity.pdbx_description
1 polymer ?
#
loop_
_entity_poly.entity_id
_entity_poly.type
_entity_poly.pdbx_seq_one_letter_code
_entity_poly.pdbx_strand_id
1 'polypeptide(L)'
;MLISMDPLETPHSCIELTKALGEKGVINFSQVEHIIMKYNRSVKEVFQLFDLIRILTTDHAILTRITREVIEDFASENVVYLELRTTPKRNDAIGMTKGSYFEAVLEGLRSVTSVDVNFIPHDKEDSRTLFSPNNGSSRKRIYVRLLLSIDRRETTEAAMETVKLALEMKQFGVVGIDLSGNPLVGDWNTYLPALKFARNQGLYVSLHCGEIPNPKEIHQMLDFKPERIGHAICFEKEHWEILKSSKIPVEICLTSNIRTLTVRSIQVHHFVGLYKTKHPVVLCTDDSGVFSTCLSKEYKIAADAFVFTGLGKRESFELSRNAVELIFAERQVKEDLTKYFDSVAKTMGVYKNKIHSYEL
;
A
#
# COMPACT_ATOMS: atom_id res chain seq x y z
N MET A 1 -2.03 -6.16 -7.13
CA MET A 1 -2.42 -4.88 -6.53
C MET A 1 -1.71 -4.73 -5.23
N LEU A 2 -1.16 -3.57 -4.96
CA LEU A 2 -0.40 -3.38 -3.77
C LEU A 2 -0.45 -1.99 -3.23
N ILE A 3 -0.24 -1.90 -1.95
CA ILE A 3 -0.11 -0.65 -1.22
C ILE A 3 1.20 -0.71 -0.46
N SER A 4 2.17 0.12 -0.85
CA SER A 4 3.41 0.32 -0.12
C SER A 4 3.33 1.62 0.65
N MET A 5 3.93 1.63 1.81
CA MET A 5 4.15 2.85 2.58
C MET A 5 5.62 3.17 2.54
N ASP A 6 5.97 4.41 2.59
CA ASP A 6 7.29 5.02 2.50
C ASP A 6 8.37 4.21 1.72
N PRO A 7 8.94 4.76 0.68
CA PRO A 7 9.69 4.06 -0.33
C PRO A 7 11.14 3.74 0.08
N LEU A 8 11.36 2.86 1.03
CA LEU A 8 12.66 2.23 1.29
C LEU A 8 12.55 0.73 1.07
N GLU A 9 12.99 0.25 -0.06
CA GLU A 9 12.60 -1.02 -0.66
C GLU A 9 13.36 -2.22 -0.18
N THR A 10 14.60 -2.07 0.22
CA THR A 10 15.38 -3.18 0.74
C THR A 10 16.14 -2.74 1.98
N PRO A 11 16.42 -3.65 2.93
CA PRO A 11 17.38 -3.38 4.00
C PRO A 11 18.72 -2.89 3.45
N HIS A 12 19.06 -3.31 2.22
CA HIS A 12 20.27 -2.89 1.53
C HIS A 12 20.23 -1.42 1.14
N SER A 13 19.15 -0.95 0.52
CA SER A 13 18.97 0.48 0.18
C SER A 13 18.92 1.35 1.44
N CYS A 14 18.26 0.88 2.50
CA CYS A 14 18.27 1.58 3.78
C CYS A 14 19.67 1.70 4.37
N ILE A 15 20.47 0.62 4.33
CA ILE A 15 21.86 0.63 4.80
C ILE A 15 22.72 1.56 3.95
N GLU A 16 22.63 1.46 2.63
CA GLU A 16 23.39 2.30 1.69
C GLU A 16 23.12 3.78 1.91
N LEU A 17 21.83 4.17 1.95
CA LEU A 17 21.41 5.55 2.16
C LEU A 17 21.83 6.05 3.56
N THR A 18 21.72 5.21 4.58
CA THR A 18 22.15 5.56 5.94
C THR A 18 23.66 5.78 6.01
N LYS A 19 24.44 4.96 5.32
CA LYS A 19 25.91 5.15 5.20
C LYS A 19 26.24 6.46 4.49
N ALA A 20 25.60 6.72 3.35
CA ALA A 20 25.81 7.96 2.58
C ALA A 20 25.47 9.22 3.40
N LEU A 21 24.42 9.18 4.23
CA LEU A 21 24.11 10.28 5.15
C LEU A 21 25.07 10.34 6.34
N GLY A 22 25.60 9.19 6.77
CA GLY A 22 26.68 9.15 7.76
C GLY A 22 27.94 9.83 7.26
N GLU A 23 28.35 9.59 6.02
CA GLU A 23 29.47 10.26 5.35
C GLU A 23 29.27 11.78 5.23
N LYS A 24 28.01 12.22 5.05
CA LYS A 24 27.62 13.64 5.06
C LYS A 24 27.49 14.24 6.47
N GLY A 25 27.71 13.46 7.53
CA GLY A 25 27.59 13.92 8.91
C GLY A 25 26.16 14.18 9.40
N VAL A 26 25.16 13.73 8.66
CA VAL A 26 23.72 13.91 9.01
C VAL A 26 23.32 12.94 10.12
N ILE A 27 23.87 11.73 10.11
CA ILE A 27 23.58 10.67 11.09
C ILE A 27 24.88 9.96 11.47
N ASN A 28 24.90 9.31 12.63
CA ASN A 28 26.00 8.42 13.02
C ASN A 28 25.61 6.96 12.70
N PHE A 29 26.14 6.42 11.60
CA PHE A 29 25.78 5.08 11.11
C PHE A 29 26.00 3.99 12.17
N SER A 30 27.12 4.01 12.92
CA SER A 30 27.42 3.00 13.93
C SER A 30 26.41 2.97 15.08
N GLN A 31 25.71 4.07 15.35
CA GLN A 31 24.68 4.15 16.37
C GLN A 31 23.33 3.59 15.91
N VAL A 32 23.06 3.56 14.58
CA VAL A 32 21.76 3.18 14.03
C VAL A 32 21.79 1.83 13.30
N GLU A 33 22.96 1.30 12.96
CA GLU A 33 23.13 0.04 12.24
C GLU A 33 22.36 -1.11 12.91
N HIS A 34 22.42 -1.23 14.23
CA HIS A 34 21.73 -2.28 14.97
C HIS A 34 20.19 -2.17 14.87
N ILE A 35 19.64 -0.96 14.68
CA ILE A 35 18.20 -0.72 14.46
C ILE A 35 17.82 -1.22 13.07
N ILE A 36 18.64 -0.92 12.05
CA ILE A 36 18.39 -1.30 10.65
C ILE A 36 18.50 -2.82 10.46
N MET A 37 19.48 -3.44 11.09
CA MET A 37 19.76 -4.88 10.90
C MET A 37 18.86 -5.81 11.72
N LYS A 38 18.06 -5.28 12.65
CA LYS A 38 17.17 -6.10 13.48
C LYS A 38 16.06 -6.72 12.65
N TYR A 39 15.89 -8.04 12.73
CA TYR A 39 14.91 -8.78 11.91
C TYR A 39 13.47 -8.68 12.46
N ASN A 40 13.28 -9.02 13.74
CA ASN A 40 11.99 -8.93 14.42
C ASN A 40 11.98 -7.71 15.34
N ARG A 41 10.93 -6.93 15.28
CA ARG A 41 10.78 -5.68 16.05
C ARG A 41 9.40 -5.63 16.68
N SER A 42 9.32 -5.16 17.91
CA SER A 42 8.03 -4.72 18.45
C SER A 42 7.53 -3.49 17.65
N VAL A 43 6.23 -3.20 17.72
CA VAL A 43 5.65 -1.99 17.09
C VAL A 43 6.46 -0.74 17.46
N LYS A 44 6.81 -0.57 18.74
CA LYS A 44 7.63 0.56 19.20
C LYS A 44 9.00 0.64 18.49
N GLU A 45 9.69 -0.48 18.31
CA GLU A 45 10.99 -0.53 17.65
C GLU A 45 10.89 -0.29 16.13
N VAL A 46 9.79 -0.70 15.51
CA VAL A 46 9.52 -0.37 14.11
C VAL A 46 9.39 1.14 13.95
N PHE A 47 8.68 1.84 14.84
CA PHE A 47 8.56 3.29 14.76
C PHE A 47 9.87 4.04 15.05
N GLN A 48 10.80 3.46 15.82
CA GLN A 48 12.17 4.00 15.90
C GLN A 48 12.91 3.92 14.55
N LEU A 49 12.70 2.84 13.80
CA LEU A 49 13.25 2.73 12.44
C LEU A 49 12.58 3.73 11.49
N PHE A 50 11.27 3.92 11.58
CA PHE A 50 10.57 4.93 10.78
C PHE A 50 11.03 6.37 11.08
N ASP A 51 11.41 6.68 12.31
CA ASP A 51 12.00 7.98 12.63
C ASP A 51 13.34 8.19 11.90
N LEU A 52 14.17 7.13 11.79
CA LEU A 52 15.38 7.16 10.97
C LEU A 52 15.05 7.30 9.47
N ILE A 53 14.13 6.50 8.95
CA ILE A 53 13.67 6.55 7.56
C ILE A 53 13.14 7.95 7.21
N ARG A 54 12.45 8.59 8.15
CA ARG A 54 11.97 9.95 7.96
C ARG A 54 13.10 10.94 7.70
N ILE A 55 14.25 10.79 8.36
CA ILE A 55 15.43 11.62 8.10
C ILE A 55 15.99 11.33 6.70
N LEU A 56 16.04 10.05 6.31
CA LEU A 56 16.53 9.64 4.98
C LEU A 56 15.66 10.20 3.85
N THR A 57 14.35 10.27 4.04
CA THR A 57 13.36 10.68 3.03
C THR A 57 13.06 12.19 3.06
N THR A 58 13.98 13.01 3.52
CA THR A 58 13.90 14.48 3.45
C THR A 58 14.85 15.09 2.41
N ASP A 59 15.31 14.32 1.43
CA ASP A 59 16.12 14.78 0.29
C ASP A 59 15.36 14.49 -1.01
N HIS A 60 15.21 15.50 -1.89
CA HIS A 60 14.45 15.34 -3.12
C HIS A 60 15.05 14.29 -4.07
N ALA A 61 16.39 14.24 -4.20
CA ALA A 61 17.06 13.26 -5.06
C ALA A 61 16.89 11.83 -4.52
N ILE A 62 16.91 11.66 -3.21
CA ILE A 62 16.63 10.39 -2.56
C ILE A 62 15.17 9.98 -2.83
N LEU A 63 14.21 10.88 -2.65
CA LEU A 63 12.79 10.59 -2.93
C LEU A 63 12.56 10.17 -4.39
N THR A 64 13.16 10.89 -5.34
CA THR A 64 13.10 10.55 -6.76
C THR A 64 13.66 9.15 -7.02
N ARG A 65 14.84 8.85 -6.46
CA ARG A 65 15.51 7.54 -6.60
C ARG A 65 14.64 6.40 -6.06
N ILE A 66 14.22 6.51 -4.81
CA ILE A 66 13.47 5.44 -4.15
C ILE A 66 12.10 5.23 -4.77
N THR A 67 11.42 6.30 -5.22
CA THR A 67 10.15 6.16 -5.97
C THR A 67 10.34 5.37 -7.25
N ARG A 68 11.41 5.64 -8.02
CA ARG A 68 11.75 4.85 -9.21
C ARG A 68 11.99 3.38 -8.86
N GLU A 69 12.84 3.11 -7.87
CA GLU A 69 13.21 1.76 -7.45
C GLU A 69 11.96 0.95 -7.04
N VAL A 70 11.03 1.54 -6.24
CA VAL A 70 9.75 0.93 -5.85
C VAL A 70 8.95 0.45 -7.06
N ILE A 71 8.79 1.31 -8.05
CA ILE A 71 8.00 0.94 -9.24
C ILE A 71 8.67 -0.19 -10.01
N GLU A 72 10.00 -0.15 -10.17
CA GLU A 72 10.76 -1.15 -10.89
C GLU A 72 10.68 -2.51 -10.19
N ASP A 73 10.79 -2.55 -8.88
CA ASP A 73 10.70 -3.78 -8.08
C ASP A 73 9.31 -4.42 -8.18
N PHE A 74 8.23 -3.66 -7.99
CA PHE A 74 6.88 -4.20 -8.16
C PHE A 74 6.59 -4.66 -9.59
N ALA A 75 7.07 -3.93 -10.58
CA ALA A 75 6.95 -4.33 -11.97
C ALA A 75 7.71 -5.63 -12.26
N SER A 76 8.86 -5.85 -11.61
CA SER A 76 9.63 -7.10 -11.72
C SER A 76 8.85 -8.32 -11.22
N GLU A 77 7.98 -8.13 -10.21
CA GLU A 77 7.07 -9.14 -9.67
C GLU A 77 5.78 -9.34 -10.48
N ASN A 78 5.67 -8.73 -11.67
CA ASN A 78 4.48 -8.75 -12.51
C ASN A 78 3.26 -8.05 -11.87
N VAL A 79 3.47 -7.09 -11.01
CA VAL A 79 2.42 -6.19 -10.54
C VAL A 79 1.98 -5.33 -11.71
N VAL A 80 0.68 -5.30 -11.99
CA VAL A 80 0.08 -4.53 -13.09
C VAL A 80 -0.67 -3.30 -12.62
N TYR A 81 -0.89 -3.19 -11.31
CA TYR A 81 -1.50 -2.03 -10.65
C TYR A 81 -0.92 -1.85 -9.25
N LEU A 82 -0.49 -0.65 -8.95
CA LEU A 82 0.09 -0.26 -7.67
C LEU A 82 -0.61 1.00 -7.14
N GLU A 83 -1.06 0.96 -5.90
CA GLU A 83 -1.35 2.16 -5.12
C GLU A 83 -0.17 2.41 -4.19
N LEU A 84 0.59 3.45 -4.48
CA LEU A 84 1.75 3.85 -3.70
C LEU A 84 1.33 4.91 -2.69
N ARG A 85 1.56 4.64 -1.40
CA ARG A 85 1.39 5.63 -0.33
C ARG A 85 2.66 6.42 -0.15
N THR A 86 2.52 7.69 0.16
CA THR A 86 3.63 8.55 0.52
C THR A 86 3.17 9.63 1.49
N THR A 87 4.03 9.99 2.42
CA THR A 87 3.75 10.96 3.47
C THR A 87 4.45 12.29 3.18
N PRO A 88 3.79 13.27 2.55
CA PRO A 88 4.41 14.55 2.23
C PRO A 88 4.92 15.25 3.48
N LYS A 89 6.17 15.66 3.46
CA LYS A 89 6.90 16.24 4.60
C LYS A 89 7.39 17.65 4.31
N ARG A 90 7.63 18.41 5.39
CA ARG A 90 8.38 19.66 5.34
C ARG A 90 9.76 19.47 5.95
N ASN A 91 10.75 20.13 5.35
CA ASN A 91 12.09 20.26 5.92
C ASN A 91 12.64 21.65 5.56
N ASP A 92 12.48 22.58 6.46
CA ASP A 92 12.86 23.98 6.25
C ASP A 92 14.39 24.15 6.05
N ALA A 93 15.19 23.24 6.61
CA ALA A 93 16.66 23.29 6.47
C ALA A 93 17.12 23.16 5.02
N ILE A 94 16.33 22.53 4.16
CA ILE A 94 16.63 22.35 2.73
C ILE A 94 15.55 22.97 1.81
N GLY A 95 14.62 23.73 2.38
CA GLY A 95 13.53 24.35 1.64
C GLY A 95 12.49 23.35 1.10
N MET A 96 12.37 22.16 1.68
CA MET A 96 11.38 21.19 1.27
C MET A 96 10.00 21.55 1.81
N THR A 97 9.03 21.69 0.92
CA THR A 97 7.60 21.81 1.22
C THR A 97 6.89 20.49 0.92
N LYS A 98 5.64 20.30 1.39
CA LYS A 98 4.82 19.13 0.99
C LYS A 98 4.64 19.05 -0.53
N GLY A 99 4.51 20.20 -1.21
CA GLY A 99 4.43 20.28 -2.68
C GLY A 99 5.72 19.82 -3.36
N SER A 100 6.88 20.37 -2.96
CA SER A 100 8.16 19.97 -3.57
C SER A 100 8.56 18.52 -3.24
N TYR A 101 8.14 17.99 -2.10
CA TYR A 101 8.23 16.56 -1.79
C TYR A 101 7.46 15.73 -2.83
N PHE A 102 6.20 16.11 -3.09
CA PHE A 102 5.37 15.41 -4.06
C PHE A 102 5.90 15.51 -5.48
N GLU A 103 6.45 16.65 -5.89
CA GLU A 103 7.11 16.79 -7.20
C GLU A 103 8.31 15.84 -7.35
N ALA A 104 9.09 15.60 -6.28
CA ALA A 104 10.18 14.62 -6.32
C ALA A 104 9.65 13.18 -6.50
N VAL A 105 8.50 12.85 -5.92
CA VAL A 105 7.82 11.57 -6.15
C VAL A 105 7.37 11.45 -7.62
N LEU A 106 6.76 12.50 -8.18
CA LEU A 106 6.36 12.51 -9.61
C LEU A 106 7.56 12.37 -10.54
N GLU A 107 8.68 13.00 -10.22
CA GLU A 107 9.91 12.85 -10.99
C GLU A 107 10.43 11.41 -10.94
N GLY A 108 10.32 10.75 -9.78
CA GLY A 108 10.61 9.33 -9.64
C GLY A 108 9.77 8.46 -10.58
N LEU A 109 8.45 8.70 -10.63
CA LEU A 109 7.54 7.99 -11.57
C LEU A 109 7.93 8.21 -13.03
N ARG A 110 8.28 9.46 -13.41
CA ARG A 110 8.70 9.81 -14.78
C ARG A 110 10.04 9.23 -15.17
N SER A 111 10.92 9.00 -14.20
CA SER A 111 12.29 8.49 -14.43
C SER A 111 12.38 6.98 -14.63
N VAL A 112 11.28 6.25 -14.44
CA VAL A 112 11.23 4.80 -14.68
C VAL A 112 11.38 4.52 -16.18
N THR A 113 12.34 3.67 -16.54
CA THR A 113 12.62 3.31 -17.94
C THR A 113 12.45 1.81 -18.23
N SER A 114 12.39 0.99 -17.20
CA SER A 114 12.28 -0.46 -17.32
C SER A 114 10.89 -0.95 -17.73
N VAL A 115 9.86 -0.18 -17.41
CA VAL A 115 8.45 -0.47 -17.70
C VAL A 115 7.71 0.80 -18.12
N ASP A 116 6.54 0.64 -18.76
CA ASP A 116 5.66 1.74 -19.08
C ASP A 116 4.78 2.07 -17.86
N VAL A 117 4.99 3.22 -17.23
CA VAL A 117 4.23 3.65 -16.06
C VAL A 117 3.06 4.53 -16.46
N ASN A 118 1.84 4.12 -16.10
CA ASN A 118 0.64 4.93 -16.26
C ASN A 118 0.19 5.47 -14.90
N PHE A 119 0.47 6.72 -14.61
CA PHE A 119 0.06 7.38 -13.35
C PHE A 119 -0.87 8.58 -13.57
N ILE A 120 -0.98 9.11 -14.79
CA ILE A 120 -1.89 10.21 -15.12
C ILE A 120 -3.23 9.62 -15.53
N PRO A 121 -4.36 10.01 -14.91
CA PRO A 121 -5.69 9.62 -15.37
C PRO A 121 -5.91 10.09 -16.83
N HIS A 122 -6.36 9.19 -17.69
CA HIS A 122 -6.61 9.55 -19.08
C HIS A 122 -7.90 10.36 -19.18
N ASP A 123 -7.83 11.51 -19.85
CA ASP A 123 -8.99 12.13 -20.48
C ASP A 123 -9.49 11.23 -21.62
N LYS A 124 -10.79 11.29 -21.90
CA LYS A 124 -11.56 10.34 -22.72
C LYS A 124 -11.06 10.08 -24.16
N GLU A 125 -9.98 10.72 -24.63
CA GLU A 125 -9.55 10.65 -26.04
C GLU A 125 -8.44 9.66 -26.36
N ASP A 126 -7.70 9.14 -25.39
CA ASP A 126 -6.66 8.14 -25.67
C ASP A 126 -7.15 6.71 -25.40
N SER A 127 -8.04 6.24 -26.30
CA SER A 127 -8.68 4.92 -26.26
C SER A 127 -7.75 3.75 -26.60
N ARG A 128 -6.44 3.90 -26.46
CA ARG A 128 -5.48 2.81 -26.62
C ARG A 128 -5.57 1.91 -25.40
N THR A 129 -6.29 0.80 -25.55
CA THR A 129 -6.33 -0.28 -24.54
C THR A 129 -4.91 -0.70 -24.19
N LEU A 130 -4.52 -0.51 -22.94
CA LEU A 130 -3.14 -0.66 -22.44
C LEU A 130 -2.58 -2.07 -22.60
N PHE A 131 -3.42 -3.05 -22.81
CA PHE A 131 -3.06 -4.46 -23.00
C PHE A 131 -3.36 -4.98 -24.42
N SER A 132 -3.46 -4.10 -25.44
CA SER A 132 -3.64 -4.54 -26.82
C SER A 132 -2.35 -5.20 -27.31
N PRO A 133 -2.41 -6.46 -27.82
CA PRO A 133 -1.24 -7.17 -28.33
C PRO A 133 -0.62 -6.54 -29.57
N ASN A 134 -1.26 -5.55 -30.18
CA ASN A 134 -0.84 -4.93 -31.46
C ASN A 134 -0.06 -3.61 -31.32
N ASN A 135 0.17 -3.10 -30.09
CA ASN A 135 1.07 -1.98 -29.93
C ASN A 135 2.52 -2.51 -29.83
N GLY A 136 3.35 -2.26 -30.82
CA GLY A 136 4.72 -2.75 -30.95
C GLY A 136 5.73 -2.42 -29.82
N SER A 137 5.26 -2.06 -28.64
CA SER A 137 6.04 -1.98 -27.40
C SER A 137 6.05 -3.32 -26.71
N SER A 138 7.23 -3.95 -26.63
CA SER A 138 7.46 -5.20 -25.89
C SER A 138 7.58 -4.96 -24.37
N ARG A 139 7.41 -3.72 -23.90
CA ARG A 139 7.59 -3.36 -22.48
C ARG A 139 6.36 -3.73 -21.66
N LYS A 140 6.60 -4.26 -20.47
CA LYS A 140 5.54 -4.45 -19.45
C LYS A 140 4.97 -3.08 -19.06
N ARG A 141 3.72 -3.07 -18.61
CA ARG A 141 3.03 -1.86 -18.15
C ARG A 141 2.54 -2.02 -16.74
N ILE A 142 2.58 -0.92 -15.98
CA ILE A 142 2.05 -0.83 -14.64
C ILE A 142 1.22 0.44 -14.49
N TYR A 143 0.01 0.30 -13.96
CA TYR A 143 -0.76 1.43 -13.46
C TYR A 143 -0.28 1.81 -12.07
N VAL A 144 -0.05 3.09 -11.83
CA VAL A 144 0.29 3.61 -10.51
C VAL A 144 -0.71 4.67 -10.12
N ARG A 145 -1.23 4.58 -8.91
CA ARG A 145 -2.04 5.62 -8.27
C ARG A 145 -1.42 5.96 -6.93
N LEU A 146 -1.64 7.19 -6.47
CA LEU A 146 -1.00 7.72 -5.28
C LEU A 146 -2.04 7.97 -4.18
N LEU A 147 -1.68 7.62 -2.95
CA LEU A 147 -2.37 8.06 -1.75
C LEU A 147 -1.44 8.96 -0.93
N LEU A 148 -1.91 10.12 -0.53
CA LEU A 148 -1.16 10.98 0.37
C LEU A 148 -1.53 10.65 1.81
N SER A 149 -0.54 10.30 2.62
CA SER A 149 -0.76 9.94 4.02
C SER A 149 -0.69 11.16 4.92
N ILE A 150 -1.64 11.25 5.85
CA ILE A 150 -1.61 12.14 7.00
C ILE A 150 -0.85 11.40 8.11
N ASP A 151 0.27 11.97 8.58
CA ASP A 151 1.03 11.41 9.71
C ASP A 151 0.31 11.73 11.04
N ARG A 152 0.15 10.74 11.91
CA ARG A 152 -0.49 10.91 13.21
C ARG A 152 0.20 11.92 14.15
N ARG A 153 1.38 12.41 13.81
CA ARG A 153 2.06 13.51 14.51
C ARG A 153 1.62 14.90 14.06
N GLU A 154 0.83 14.98 12.99
CA GLU A 154 0.39 16.26 12.42
C GLU A 154 -0.76 16.88 13.20
N THR A 155 -0.87 18.21 13.10
CA THR A 155 -2.04 18.98 13.59
C THR A 155 -3.19 18.88 12.58
N THR A 156 -4.37 19.35 12.98
CA THR A 156 -5.54 19.44 12.07
C THR A 156 -5.24 20.29 10.84
N GLU A 157 -4.50 21.39 10.99
CA GLU A 157 -4.13 22.30 9.91
C GLU A 157 -3.17 21.62 8.93
N ALA A 158 -2.17 20.89 9.44
CA ALA A 158 -1.21 20.16 8.63
C ALA A 158 -1.88 18.98 7.90
N ALA A 159 -2.80 18.28 8.56
CA ALA A 159 -3.63 17.25 7.92
C ALA A 159 -4.49 17.83 6.79
N MET A 160 -5.11 19.00 7.03
CA MET A 160 -5.89 19.71 6.01
C MET A 160 -5.02 20.17 4.83
N GLU A 161 -3.77 20.55 5.06
CA GLU A 161 -2.82 20.90 4.00
C GLU A 161 -2.52 19.68 3.12
N THR A 162 -2.31 18.51 3.71
CA THR A 162 -2.13 17.25 2.95
C THR A 162 -3.35 16.95 2.08
N VAL A 163 -4.57 17.13 2.59
CA VAL A 163 -5.80 16.93 1.79
C VAL A 163 -5.89 17.93 0.65
N LYS A 164 -5.58 19.21 0.88
CA LYS A 164 -5.59 20.22 -0.19
C LYS A 164 -4.58 19.90 -1.27
N LEU A 165 -3.36 19.51 -0.89
CA LEU A 165 -2.35 19.03 -1.84
C LEU A 165 -2.87 17.84 -2.65
N ALA A 166 -3.51 16.86 -2.01
CA ALA A 166 -4.08 15.70 -2.70
C ALA A 166 -5.12 16.12 -3.75
N LEU A 167 -5.95 17.11 -3.45
CA LEU A 167 -6.95 17.65 -4.39
C LEU A 167 -6.29 18.35 -5.59
N GLU A 168 -5.28 19.17 -5.36
CA GLU A 168 -4.50 19.85 -6.42
C GLU A 168 -3.80 18.81 -7.31
N MET A 169 -3.38 17.70 -6.75
CA MET A 169 -2.60 16.67 -7.44
C MET A 169 -3.44 15.51 -8.01
N LYS A 170 -4.77 15.59 -7.98
CA LYS A 170 -5.67 14.56 -8.58
C LYS A 170 -5.33 14.27 -10.04
N GLN A 171 -5.03 15.29 -10.82
CA GLN A 171 -4.65 15.16 -12.22
C GLN A 171 -3.32 14.39 -12.43
N PHE A 172 -2.52 14.22 -11.39
CA PHE A 172 -1.26 13.46 -11.40
C PHE A 172 -1.40 12.09 -10.74
N GLY A 173 -2.63 11.56 -10.64
CA GLY A 173 -2.88 10.20 -10.17
C GLY A 173 -3.08 10.04 -8.68
N VAL A 174 -3.27 11.12 -7.93
CA VAL A 174 -3.69 11.03 -6.53
C VAL A 174 -5.18 10.66 -6.47
N VAL A 175 -5.48 9.55 -5.81
CA VAL A 175 -6.83 8.99 -5.73
C VAL A 175 -7.42 9.04 -4.33
N GLY A 176 -6.61 9.22 -3.30
CA GLY A 176 -7.12 9.18 -1.93
C GLY A 176 -6.13 9.68 -0.90
N ILE A 177 -6.63 9.64 0.33
CA ILE A 177 -5.92 9.97 1.56
C ILE A 177 -5.81 8.71 2.41
N ASP A 178 -4.71 8.59 3.12
CA ASP A 178 -4.50 7.60 4.16
C ASP A 178 -4.24 8.29 5.50
N LEU A 179 -4.64 7.68 6.61
CA LEU A 179 -4.20 8.07 7.95
C LEU A 179 -3.25 7.01 8.48
N SER A 180 -2.00 7.36 8.67
CA SER A 180 -0.93 6.44 9.07
C SER A 180 0.04 7.05 10.08
N GLY A 181 1.11 6.34 10.36
CA GLY A 181 2.13 6.76 11.32
C GLY A 181 1.92 6.15 12.69
N ASN A 182 2.72 6.57 13.66
CA ASN A 182 2.79 5.93 14.98
C ASN A 182 1.43 5.88 15.69
N PRO A 183 0.80 4.71 15.88
CA PRO A 183 -0.52 4.59 16.47
C PRO A 183 -0.55 4.93 17.98
N LEU A 184 0.62 5.11 18.60
CA LEU A 184 0.73 5.53 20.00
C LEU A 184 0.60 7.04 20.20
N VAL A 185 0.52 7.83 19.12
CA VAL A 185 0.42 9.29 19.16
C VAL A 185 -0.78 9.79 18.38
N GLY A 186 -1.19 11.02 18.69
CA GLY A 186 -2.32 11.68 18.08
C GLY A 186 -3.68 11.18 18.60
N ASP A 187 -4.72 11.84 18.18
CA ASP A 187 -6.12 11.55 18.54
C ASP A 187 -6.97 11.59 17.27
N TRP A 188 -7.90 10.65 17.11
CA TRP A 188 -8.81 10.58 15.98
C TRP A 188 -9.48 11.91 15.61
N ASN A 189 -9.92 12.67 16.63
CA ASN A 189 -10.62 13.92 16.42
C ASN A 189 -9.75 15.00 15.76
N THR A 190 -8.42 14.88 15.85
CA THR A 190 -7.48 15.79 15.19
C THR A 190 -7.57 15.66 13.66
N TYR A 191 -7.77 14.43 13.14
CA TYR A 191 -7.73 14.15 11.71
C TYR A 191 -9.12 14.12 11.09
N LEU A 192 -10.16 13.86 11.89
CA LEU A 192 -11.54 13.71 11.42
C LEU A 192 -12.04 14.87 10.55
N PRO A 193 -11.76 16.16 10.84
CA PRO A 193 -12.16 17.26 9.96
C PRO A 193 -11.55 17.18 8.57
N ALA A 194 -10.23 16.84 8.46
CA ALA A 194 -9.53 16.70 7.21
C ALA A 194 -10.04 15.49 6.40
N LEU A 195 -10.27 14.35 7.05
CA LEU A 195 -10.81 13.14 6.43
C LEU A 195 -12.23 13.32 5.91
N LYS A 196 -13.10 14.01 6.68
CA LYS A 196 -14.44 14.38 6.21
C LYS A 196 -14.38 15.31 4.99
N PHE A 197 -13.49 16.29 5.02
CA PHE A 197 -13.29 17.20 3.89
C PHE A 197 -12.80 16.44 2.65
N ALA A 198 -11.79 15.56 2.80
CA ALA A 198 -11.30 14.73 1.70
C ALA A 198 -12.41 13.94 1.02
N ARG A 199 -13.24 13.23 1.80
CA ARG A 199 -14.37 12.46 1.29
C ARG A 199 -15.40 13.34 0.58
N ASN A 200 -15.76 14.49 1.16
CA ASN A 200 -16.71 15.43 0.56
C ASN A 200 -16.22 16.00 -0.78
N GLN A 201 -14.90 16.02 -0.99
CA GLN A 201 -14.27 16.42 -2.25
C GLN A 201 -14.02 15.23 -3.22
N GLY A 202 -14.53 14.04 -2.90
CA GLY A 202 -14.44 12.85 -3.73
C GLY A 202 -13.05 12.20 -3.77
N LEU A 203 -12.28 12.31 -2.68
CA LEU A 203 -11.11 11.48 -2.44
C LEU A 203 -11.53 10.25 -1.65
N TYR A 204 -10.97 9.10 -1.99
CA TYR A 204 -11.11 7.89 -1.20
C TYR A 204 -10.30 8.01 0.11
N VAL A 205 -10.74 7.29 1.14
CA VAL A 205 -10.07 7.28 2.45
C VAL A 205 -9.72 5.86 2.85
N SER A 206 -8.43 5.62 3.13
CA SER A 206 -7.95 4.43 3.82
C SER A 206 -7.47 4.82 5.21
N LEU A 207 -7.57 3.91 6.19
CA LEU A 207 -7.16 4.17 7.56
C LEU A 207 -6.34 3.00 8.08
N HIS A 208 -5.16 3.26 8.65
CA HIS A 208 -4.50 2.29 9.53
C HIS A 208 -5.32 2.16 10.80
N CYS A 209 -5.86 0.98 11.05
CA CYS A 209 -6.86 0.77 12.08
C CYS A 209 -6.57 -0.52 12.86
N GLY A 210 -6.48 -0.39 14.19
CA GLY A 210 -6.33 -1.52 15.08
C GLY A 210 -4.94 -2.17 15.06
N GLU A 211 -3.88 -1.43 14.85
CA GLU A 211 -2.49 -1.88 15.01
C GLU A 211 -2.12 -2.05 16.48
N ILE A 212 -2.76 -1.28 17.36
CA ILE A 212 -2.63 -1.36 18.80
C ILE A 212 -4.02 -1.46 19.45
N PRO A 213 -4.13 -1.98 20.70
CA PRO A 213 -5.38 -2.01 21.43
C PRO A 213 -5.86 -0.59 21.76
N ASN A 214 -6.85 -0.10 21.02
CA ASN A 214 -7.57 1.16 21.29
C ASN A 214 -9.04 1.01 20.84
N PRO A 215 -9.88 0.30 21.63
CA PRO A 215 -11.25 -0.03 21.22
C PRO A 215 -12.09 1.19 20.84
N LYS A 216 -11.93 2.29 21.57
CA LYS A 216 -12.67 3.53 21.30
C LYS A 216 -12.33 4.12 19.92
N GLU A 217 -11.05 4.23 19.61
CA GLU A 217 -10.62 4.79 18.33
C GLU A 217 -10.97 3.85 17.17
N ILE A 218 -10.79 2.54 17.35
CA ILE A 218 -11.19 1.52 16.36
C ILE A 218 -12.68 1.67 16.03
N HIS A 219 -13.54 1.79 17.06
CA HIS A 219 -14.98 1.99 16.87
C HIS A 219 -15.27 3.26 16.07
N GLN A 220 -14.65 4.38 16.42
CA GLN A 220 -14.81 5.66 15.72
C GLN A 220 -14.37 5.60 14.25
N MET A 221 -13.27 4.89 13.96
CA MET A 221 -12.78 4.68 12.61
C MET A 221 -13.74 3.81 11.78
N LEU A 222 -14.30 2.76 12.38
CA LEU A 222 -15.32 1.92 11.73
C LEU A 222 -16.62 2.68 11.47
N ASP A 223 -17.06 3.52 12.42
CA ASP A 223 -18.24 4.38 12.25
C ASP A 223 -18.06 5.43 11.15
N PHE A 224 -16.85 5.88 10.93
CA PHE A 224 -16.53 6.73 9.79
C PHE A 224 -16.77 6.02 8.45
N LYS A 225 -16.74 4.70 8.41
CA LYS A 225 -16.92 3.85 7.20
C LYS A 225 -15.94 4.22 6.09
N PRO A 226 -14.63 4.08 6.32
CA PRO A 226 -13.64 4.32 5.27
C PRO A 226 -13.83 3.34 4.11
N GLU A 227 -13.31 3.68 2.96
CA GLU A 227 -13.35 2.81 1.79
C GLU A 227 -12.45 1.57 1.94
N ARG A 228 -11.41 1.65 2.79
CA ARG A 228 -10.59 0.51 3.26
C ARG A 228 -10.00 0.79 4.63
N ILE A 229 -9.59 -0.27 5.33
CA ILE A 229 -8.78 -0.19 6.55
C ILE A 229 -7.55 -1.07 6.43
N GLY A 230 -6.43 -0.60 6.99
CA GLY A 230 -5.21 -1.38 7.14
C GLY A 230 -5.19 -2.20 8.42
N HIS A 231 -4.54 -3.36 8.38
CA HIS A 231 -4.20 -4.28 9.46
C HIS A 231 -5.38 -4.94 10.19
N ALA A 232 -6.21 -4.21 10.95
CA ALA A 232 -7.32 -4.74 11.74
C ALA A 232 -6.91 -5.86 12.75
N ILE A 233 -5.76 -5.71 13.41
CA ILE A 233 -5.17 -6.77 14.26
C ILE A 233 -5.84 -6.84 15.63
N CYS A 234 -5.96 -5.68 16.30
CA CYS A 234 -6.42 -5.56 17.68
C CYS A 234 -7.93 -5.36 17.79
N PHE A 235 -8.69 -6.05 16.93
CA PHE A 235 -10.14 -5.97 16.95
C PHE A 235 -10.75 -6.86 18.00
N GLU A 236 -11.67 -6.31 18.79
CA GLU A 236 -12.54 -7.04 19.70
C GLU A 236 -13.77 -7.61 18.95
N LYS A 237 -14.56 -8.46 19.63
CA LYS A 237 -15.71 -9.13 19.02
C LYS A 237 -16.68 -8.16 18.36
N GLU A 238 -16.99 -7.05 19.00
CA GLU A 238 -17.90 -6.00 18.48
C GLU A 238 -17.36 -5.39 17.18
N HIS A 239 -16.06 -5.06 17.13
CA HIS A 239 -15.43 -4.51 15.93
C HIS A 239 -15.50 -5.48 14.74
N TRP A 240 -15.30 -6.78 14.99
CA TRP A 240 -15.47 -7.82 13.97
C TRP A 240 -16.90 -7.91 13.45
N GLU A 241 -17.90 -7.72 14.31
CA GLU A 241 -19.32 -7.70 13.91
C GLU A 241 -19.62 -6.49 13.02
N ILE A 242 -19.16 -5.31 13.41
CA ILE A 242 -19.26 -4.08 12.60
C ILE A 242 -18.57 -4.26 11.25
N LEU A 243 -17.33 -4.74 11.23
CA LEU A 243 -16.57 -4.95 10.01
C LEU A 243 -17.28 -5.91 9.05
N LYS A 244 -17.77 -7.04 9.56
CA LYS A 244 -18.48 -8.05 8.76
C LYS A 244 -19.78 -7.51 8.17
N SER A 245 -20.51 -6.69 8.92
CA SER A 245 -21.78 -6.10 8.45
C SER A 245 -21.55 -4.97 7.43
N SER A 246 -20.54 -4.14 7.64
CA SER A 246 -20.23 -2.99 6.77
C SER A 246 -19.52 -3.39 5.47
N LYS A 247 -18.90 -4.57 5.42
CA LYS A 247 -18.10 -5.03 4.28
C LYS A 247 -16.91 -4.12 3.92
N ILE A 248 -16.42 -3.32 4.84
CA ILE A 248 -15.23 -2.50 4.64
C ILE A 248 -14.04 -3.42 4.30
N PRO A 249 -13.38 -3.24 3.16
CA PRO A 249 -12.25 -4.08 2.77
C PRO A 249 -11.05 -3.91 3.70
N VAL A 250 -10.29 -5.00 3.91
CA VAL A 250 -9.10 -5.00 4.77
C VAL A 250 -7.84 -5.22 3.96
N GLU A 251 -6.86 -4.35 4.17
CA GLU A 251 -5.49 -4.46 3.66
C GLU A 251 -4.68 -5.32 4.62
N ILE A 252 -4.29 -6.50 4.15
CA ILE A 252 -3.63 -7.55 4.96
C ILE A 252 -2.13 -7.57 4.66
N CYS A 253 -1.32 -7.31 5.67
CA CYS A 253 0.14 -7.26 5.62
C CYS A 253 0.72 -8.41 6.46
N LEU A 254 0.77 -9.63 5.92
CA LEU A 254 1.09 -10.85 6.66
C LEU A 254 2.47 -10.79 7.31
N THR A 255 3.49 -10.46 6.52
CA THR A 255 4.88 -10.39 7.00
C THR A 255 5.04 -9.29 8.05
N SER A 256 4.49 -8.10 7.81
CA SER A 256 4.54 -6.99 8.75
C SER A 256 3.94 -7.39 10.10
N ASN A 257 2.73 -7.94 10.09
CA ASN A 257 2.01 -8.31 11.32
C ASN A 257 2.73 -9.41 12.13
N ILE A 258 3.42 -10.33 11.46
CA ILE A 258 4.23 -11.36 12.13
C ILE A 258 5.54 -10.76 12.67
N ARG A 259 6.23 -9.92 11.89
CA ARG A 259 7.51 -9.35 12.28
C ARG A 259 7.42 -8.27 13.35
N THR A 260 6.29 -7.56 13.41
CA THR A 260 5.98 -6.63 14.50
C THR A 260 5.54 -7.35 15.77
N LEU A 261 5.51 -8.70 15.75
CA LEU A 261 5.08 -9.55 16.87
C LEU A 261 3.64 -9.29 17.31
N THR A 262 2.83 -8.64 16.50
CA THR A 262 1.42 -8.39 16.76
C THR A 262 0.57 -9.63 16.48
N VAL A 263 1.04 -10.50 15.58
CA VAL A 263 0.46 -11.81 15.32
C VAL A 263 1.55 -12.88 15.48
N ARG A 264 1.27 -13.93 16.26
CA ARG A 264 2.27 -14.98 16.58
C ARG A 264 2.70 -15.81 15.37
N SER A 265 1.76 -16.10 14.49
CA SER A 265 2.03 -16.90 13.29
C SER A 265 0.87 -16.76 12.30
N ILE A 266 1.12 -17.17 11.07
CA ILE A 266 0.12 -17.13 10.00
C ILE A 266 -1.11 -18.02 10.30
N GLN A 267 -0.94 -19.12 11.01
CA GLN A 267 -2.03 -20.06 11.33
C GLN A 267 -3.13 -19.40 12.19
N VAL A 268 -2.75 -18.44 13.03
CA VAL A 268 -3.67 -17.70 13.91
C VAL A 268 -3.96 -16.28 13.39
N HIS A 269 -3.48 -15.95 12.20
CA HIS A 269 -3.72 -14.64 11.60
C HIS A 269 -5.19 -14.47 11.23
N HIS A 270 -5.77 -13.32 11.54
CA HIS A 270 -7.19 -13.01 11.27
C HIS A 270 -7.55 -13.08 9.78
N PHE A 271 -6.59 -12.93 8.87
CA PHE A 271 -6.77 -13.17 7.45
C PHE A 271 -7.45 -14.52 7.17
N VAL A 272 -7.09 -15.57 7.90
CA VAL A 272 -7.70 -16.92 7.75
C VAL A 272 -9.22 -16.86 7.92
N GLY A 273 -9.67 -16.17 8.97
CA GLY A 273 -11.10 -15.99 9.24
C GLY A 273 -11.80 -15.13 8.19
N LEU A 274 -11.20 -14.03 7.79
CA LEU A 274 -11.72 -13.13 6.75
C LEU A 274 -11.84 -13.83 5.40
N TYR A 275 -10.81 -14.56 4.99
CA TYR A 275 -10.81 -15.31 3.75
C TYR A 275 -11.91 -16.39 3.74
N LYS A 276 -12.03 -17.20 4.80
CA LYS A 276 -13.08 -18.24 4.94
C LYS A 276 -14.49 -17.67 4.87
N THR A 277 -14.71 -16.48 5.41
CA THR A 277 -16.00 -15.79 5.38
C THR A 277 -16.24 -14.98 4.12
N LYS A 278 -15.30 -15.04 3.15
CA LYS A 278 -15.34 -14.26 1.90
C LYS A 278 -15.48 -12.75 2.15
N HIS A 279 -14.86 -12.27 3.23
CA HIS A 279 -14.77 -10.83 3.47
C HIS A 279 -13.82 -10.20 2.45
N PRO A 280 -14.11 -8.98 1.95
CA PRO A 280 -13.22 -8.30 1.02
C PRO A 280 -11.84 -8.06 1.64
N VAL A 281 -10.80 -8.62 1.06
CA VAL A 281 -9.41 -8.46 1.52
C VAL A 281 -8.45 -8.25 0.37
N VAL A 282 -7.38 -7.53 0.64
CA VAL A 282 -6.27 -7.27 -0.29
C VAL A 282 -4.98 -7.64 0.42
N LEU A 283 -4.13 -8.47 -0.21
CA LEU A 283 -2.78 -8.70 0.28
C LEU A 283 -1.87 -7.53 -0.09
N CYS A 284 -1.17 -7.03 0.90
CA CYS A 284 -0.27 -5.87 0.81
C CYS A 284 1.09 -6.23 1.42
N THR A 285 2.15 -5.52 1.02
CA THR A 285 3.48 -5.74 1.61
C THR A 285 3.72 -4.92 2.87
N ASP A 286 2.94 -3.84 3.07
CA ASP A 286 3.36 -2.77 3.95
C ASP A 286 4.70 -2.19 3.46
N ASP A 287 5.57 -1.74 4.32
CA ASP A 287 6.91 -1.27 3.98
C ASP A 287 7.83 -2.45 3.59
N SER A 288 7.88 -2.76 2.30
CA SER A 288 8.58 -3.92 1.75
C SER A 288 10.05 -3.98 2.18
N GLY A 289 10.72 -2.84 2.20
CA GLY A 289 12.11 -2.72 2.66
C GLY A 289 12.29 -2.95 4.14
N VAL A 290 11.44 -2.36 4.97
CA VAL A 290 11.48 -2.52 6.44
C VAL A 290 11.22 -3.97 6.85
N PHE A 291 10.26 -4.60 6.19
CA PHE A 291 9.86 -5.98 6.50
C PHE A 291 10.55 -7.02 5.61
N SER A 292 11.45 -6.62 4.71
CA SER A 292 12.17 -7.51 3.77
C SER A 292 11.23 -8.53 3.13
N THR A 293 10.15 -8.05 2.56
CA THR A 293 9.11 -8.82 1.90
C THR A 293 8.84 -8.28 0.51
N CYS A 294 8.05 -9.01 -0.26
CA CYS A 294 7.57 -8.60 -1.57
C CYS A 294 6.18 -9.22 -1.80
N LEU A 295 5.44 -8.75 -2.79
CA LEU A 295 4.06 -9.20 -2.97
C LEU A 295 3.96 -10.70 -3.25
N SER A 296 4.85 -11.23 -4.07
CA SER A 296 4.90 -12.68 -4.36
C SER A 296 5.12 -13.50 -3.09
N LYS A 297 5.91 -12.98 -2.15
CA LYS A 297 6.14 -13.63 -0.85
C LYS A 297 4.90 -13.58 0.03
N GLU A 298 4.16 -12.47 0.07
CA GLU A 298 2.88 -12.37 0.80
C GLU A 298 1.87 -13.42 0.29
N TYR A 299 1.72 -13.56 -1.04
CA TYR A 299 0.88 -14.59 -1.64
C TYR A 299 1.36 -16.00 -1.32
N LYS A 300 2.69 -16.23 -1.32
CA LYS A 300 3.25 -17.52 -0.93
C LYS A 300 2.97 -17.86 0.53
N ILE A 301 3.16 -16.91 1.45
CA ILE A 301 2.85 -17.10 2.87
C ILE A 301 1.36 -17.39 3.05
N ALA A 302 0.49 -16.67 2.36
CA ALA A 302 -0.94 -16.93 2.38
C ALA A 302 -1.27 -18.35 1.89
N ALA A 303 -0.65 -18.81 0.79
CA ALA A 303 -0.82 -20.16 0.27
C ALA A 303 -0.27 -21.23 1.22
N ASP A 304 0.92 -21.03 1.76
CA ASP A 304 1.55 -21.99 2.71
C ASP A 304 0.70 -22.13 3.99
N ALA A 305 0.08 -21.04 4.47
CA ALA A 305 -0.86 -21.08 5.59
C ALA A 305 -2.13 -21.88 5.28
N PHE A 306 -2.46 -21.99 4.02
CA PHE A 306 -3.69 -22.58 3.55
C PHE A 306 -3.55 -23.95 2.90
N VAL A 307 -2.44 -24.65 3.08
CA VAL A 307 -2.32 -26.08 2.74
C VAL A 307 -3.51 -26.90 3.29
N PHE A 308 -4.08 -26.49 4.44
CA PHE A 308 -5.27 -27.09 5.05
C PHE A 308 -6.61 -26.46 4.59
N THR A 309 -6.62 -25.38 3.81
CA THR A 309 -7.83 -24.66 3.39
C THR A 309 -8.04 -24.63 1.89
N GLY A 310 -7.09 -25.17 1.13
CA GLY A 310 -7.20 -25.26 -0.33
C GLY A 310 -6.87 -23.99 -1.09
N LEU A 311 -6.09 -23.04 -0.53
CA LEU A 311 -5.60 -21.88 -1.29
C LEU A 311 -4.52 -22.34 -2.27
N GLY A 312 -4.95 -22.85 -3.42
CA GLY A 312 -4.08 -23.22 -4.51
C GLY A 312 -3.78 -22.05 -5.46
N LYS A 313 -3.19 -22.38 -6.61
CA LYS A 313 -2.87 -21.38 -7.65
C LYS A 313 -4.12 -20.64 -8.16
N ARG A 314 -5.24 -21.36 -8.30
CA ARG A 314 -6.51 -20.78 -8.75
C ARG A 314 -7.05 -19.78 -7.75
N GLU A 315 -7.11 -20.15 -6.50
CA GLU A 315 -7.65 -19.30 -5.42
C GLU A 315 -6.76 -18.06 -5.20
N SER A 316 -5.43 -18.20 -5.31
CA SER A 316 -4.50 -17.07 -5.29
C SER A 316 -4.73 -16.11 -6.47
N PHE A 317 -4.97 -16.65 -7.66
CA PHE A 317 -5.34 -15.86 -8.83
C PHE A 317 -6.69 -15.14 -8.63
N GLU A 318 -7.70 -15.83 -8.14
CA GLU A 318 -9.02 -15.25 -7.83
C GLU A 318 -8.92 -14.13 -6.76
N LEU A 319 -8.07 -14.31 -5.74
CA LEU A 319 -7.81 -13.28 -4.75
C LEU A 319 -7.19 -12.02 -5.38
N SER A 320 -6.20 -12.19 -6.27
CA SER A 320 -5.61 -11.07 -7.02
C SER A 320 -6.62 -10.38 -7.93
N ARG A 321 -7.46 -11.16 -8.64
CA ARG A 321 -8.48 -10.63 -9.54
C ARG A 321 -9.56 -9.86 -8.78
N ASN A 322 -10.03 -10.41 -7.66
CA ASN A 322 -11.06 -9.76 -6.83
C ASN A 322 -10.57 -8.43 -6.23
N ALA A 323 -9.26 -8.28 -6.04
CA ALA A 323 -8.68 -7.04 -5.57
C ALA A 323 -8.92 -5.86 -6.54
N VAL A 324 -9.19 -6.10 -7.83
CA VAL A 324 -9.53 -5.06 -8.81
C VAL A 324 -10.76 -4.25 -8.40
N GLU A 325 -11.74 -4.89 -7.75
CA GLU A 325 -12.94 -4.18 -7.28
C GLU A 325 -12.64 -3.25 -6.08
N LEU A 326 -11.56 -3.51 -5.36
CA LEU A 326 -11.21 -2.83 -4.11
C LEU A 326 -10.22 -1.68 -4.29
N ILE A 327 -9.67 -1.49 -5.50
CA ILE A 327 -8.74 -0.38 -5.79
C ILE A 327 -9.47 0.96 -5.89
N PHE A 328 -8.74 2.03 -5.67
CA PHE A 328 -9.24 3.41 -5.77
C PHE A 328 -9.10 4.02 -7.17
N ALA A 329 -8.82 3.18 -8.15
CA ALA A 329 -8.71 3.63 -9.54
C ALA A 329 -10.06 4.00 -10.15
N GLU A 330 -9.98 4.82 -11.18
CA GLU A 330 -11.08 5.15 -12.06
C GLU A 330 -11.63 3.91 -12.80
N ARG A 331 -12.89 4.00 -13.22
CA ARG A 331 -13.62 2.89 -13.85
C ARG A 331 -12.88 2.28 -15.04
N GLN A 332 -12.27 3.10 -15.89
CA GLN A 332 -11.55 2.63 -17.08
C GLN A 332 -10.39 1.68 -16.70
N VAL A 333 -9.60 2.03 -15.69
CA VAL A 333 -8.51 1.19 -15.20
C VAL A 333 -9.03 -0.14 -14.65
N LYS A 334 -10.13 -0.12 -13.91
CA LYS A 334 -10.77 -1.36 -13.42
C LYS A 334 -11.21 -2.26 -14.57
N GLU A 335 -11.84 -1.70 -15.60
CA GLU A 335 -12.26 -2.43 -16.78
C GLU A 335 -11.07 -3.05 -17.54
N ASP A 336 -9.98 -2.31 -17.69
CA ASP A 336 -8.77 -2.79 -18.37
C ASP A 336 -8.07 -3.90 -17.57
N LEU A 337 -7.97 -3.74 -16.27
CA LEU A 337 -7.43 -4.77 -15.39
C LEU A 337 -8.29 -6.04 -15.41
N THR A 338 -9.62 -5.90 -15.40
CA THR A 338 -10.54 -7.03 -15.52
C THR A 338 -10.32 -7.80 -16.82
N LYS A 339 -10.25 -7.11 -17.96
CA LYS A 339 -9.93 -7.72 -19.26
C LYS A 339 -8.58 -8.42 -19.25
N TYR A 340 -7.55 -7.79 -18.63
CA TYR A 340 -6.23 -8.39 -18.48
C TYR A 340 -6.30 -9.70 -17.69
N PHE A 341 -6.91 -9.70 -16.50
CA PHE A 341 -7.06 -10.90 -15.69
C PHE A 341 -7.86 -12.01 -16.42
N ASP A 342 -8.91 -11.65 -17.14
CA ASP A 342 -9.70 -12.60 -17.94
C ASP A 342 -8.86 -13.22 -19.07
N SER A 343 -7.97 -12.46 -19.69
CA SER A 343 -7.02 -12.96 -20.69
C SER A 343 -6.00 -13.93 -20.07
N VAL A 344 -5.41 -13.54 -18.93
CA VAL A 344 -4.45 -14.38 -18.20
C VAL A 344 -5.12 -15.68 -17.72
N ALA A 345 -6.35 -15.61 -17.22
CA ALA A 345 -7.10 -16.80 -16.80
C ALA A 345 -7.30 -17.81 -17.93
N LYS A 346 -7.57 -17.34 -19.14
CA LYS A 346 -7.68 -18.20 -20.35
C LYS A 346 -6.34 -18.87 -20.66
N THR A 347 -5.25 -18.10 -20.66
CA THR A 347 -3.91 -18.58 -20.96
C THR A 347 -3.43 -19.62 -19.93
N MET A 348 -3.69 -19.36 -18.65
CA MET A 348 -3.31 -20.26 -17.55
C MET A 348 -4.24 -21.48 -17.40
N GLY A 349 -5.35 -21.53 -18.13
CA GLY A 349 -6.35 -22.59 -18.01
C GLY A 349 -7.02 -22.63 -16.63
N VAL A 350 -7.10 -21.49 -15.93
CA VAL A 350 -7.69 -21.39 -14.59
C VAL A 350 -9.18 -21.77 -14.61
N TYR A 351 -9.85 -21.51 -15.72
CA TYR A 351 -11.25 -21.83 -15.97
C TYR A 351 -11.43 -22.98 -16.97
N LYS A 352 -10.61 -24.04 -16.90
CA LYS A 352 -10.91 -25.25 -17.68
C LYS A 352 -12.29 -25.79 -17.30
N ASN A 353 -13.22 -25.60 -18.22
CA ASN A 353 -14.56 -26.14 -18.39
C ASN A 353 -15.03 -27.18 -17.36
N LYS A 354 -16.06 -26.83 -16.61
CA LYS A 354 -17.14 -27.78 -16.28
C LYS A 354 -17.98 -28.06 -17.55
N ILE A 355 -17.38 -28.69 -18.56
CA ILE A 355 -18.12 -29.31 -19.64
C ILE A 355 -17.56 -30.74 -19.71
N HIS A 356 -18.29 -31.64 -19.13
CA HIS A 356 -18.47 -33.05 -19.33
C HIS A 356 -18.61 -33.82 -18.01
N SER A 357 -19.81 -33.85 -17.48
CA SER A 357 -20.32 -34.97 -16.71
C SER A 357 -21.85 -34.88 -16.61
N TYR A 358 -22.52 -34.84 -17.76
CA TYR A 358 -23.89 -35.32 -17.93
C TYR A 358 -23.95 -36.00 -19.29
N GLU A 359 -23.43 -37.22 -19.33
CA GLU A 359 -23.84 -38.30 -20.25
C GLU A 359 -23.24 -39.59 -19.65
N LEU A 360 -24.07 -40.26 -18.87
CA LEU A 360 -24.40 -41.68 -18.88
C LEU A 360 -25.22 -42.01 -17.64
#